data_a2bc7679f7ee99cf4c49f1f6f35a9174
#
_entry.id   a2bc7679f7ee99cf4c49f1f6f35a9174
#
_cell.length_a   1.000
_cell.length_b   1.000
_cell.length_c   1.000
_cell.angle_alpha   90.00
_cell.angle_beta   90.00
_cell.angle_gamma   90.00
#
_symmetry.space_group_name_H-M   'P 1'
#
loop_
_entity.id
_entity.type
_entity.pdbx_description
1 polymer ?
#
loop_
_entity_poly.entity_id
_entity_poly.type
_entity_poly.pdbx_seq_one_letter_code
_entity_poly.pdbx_strand_id
1 'polypeptide(L)'
;MNTLLSKLKGTGVAMITPFKSDFSIDYDSIKKVVDHVISGGANYLVVHGTTGETSTLSEDEKVETRKCFLKANDNRLPIIIGMGSNSTNSLINYINESNLNGFSAILSVVPYYNRPSQDGLFQHFSKVANASPYPIILYNVPSRTSCNMDPTTTLRLSKNKNIIGIKEANPDITQISFLINNTNEDFLIISGDDESAHRSVLSGADGVISVAANAIPDLFSKKINSALNGNNKKSNEFFEKINPFIKLIYEEGNPTGIKSAMFELGLCENVLRLPLVSSSNDLSSHIRNFISNY
;
A
#
# COMPACT_ATOMS: atom_id res chain seq x y z
N MET A 1 5.88 -21.20 -1.20
CA MET A 1 5.17 -20.21 -0.38
C MET A 1 6.12 -19.47 0.57
N ASN A 2 6.94 -20.15 1.33
CA ASN A 2 7.90 -19.49 2.27
C ASN A 2 8.82 -18.45 1.62
N THR A 3 9.27 -18.65 0.38
CA THR A 3 10.12 -17.68 -0.34
C THR A 3 9.38 -16.38 -0.73
N LEU A 4 8.08 -16.42 -1.03
CA LEU A 4 7.30 -15.22 -1.32
C LEU A 4 7.05 -14.42 -0.03
N LEU A 5 6.60 -15.09 1.03
CA LEU A 5 6.30 -14.42 2.30
C LEU A 5 7.52 -13.68 2.85
N SER A 6 8.71 -14.30 2.80
CA SER A 6 9.94 -13.63 3.25
C SER A 6 10.30 -12.38 2.43
N LYS A 7 9.96 -12.34 1.14
CA LYS A 7 10.19 -11.18 0.27
C LYS A 7 9.17 -10.05 0.49
N LEU A 8 8.03 -10.34 1.13
CA LEU A 8 6.98 -9.36 1.43
C LEU A 8 7.09 -8.81 2.86
N LYS A 9 8.18 -9.08 3.57
CA LYS A 9 8.52 -8.44 4.84
C LYS A 9 9.26 -7.13 4.61
N GLY A 10 9.13 -6.19 5.55
CA GLY A 10 9.81 -4.89 5.46
C GLY A 10 8.94 -3.79 4.85
N THR A 11 9.52 -2.98 3.97
CA THR A 11 8.85 -1.80 3.40
C THR A 11 8.31 -2.10 2.02
N GLY A 12 6.98 -2.26 1.92
CA GLY A 12 6.26 -2.16 0.66
C GLY A 12 5.88 -0.70 0.37
N VAL A 13 5.81 -0.32 -0.88
CA VAL A 13 5.45 1.05 -1.27
C VAL A 13 4.16 1.06 -2.08
N ALA A 14 3.16 1.80 -1.57
CA ALA A 14 1.92 2.06 -2.29
C ALA A 14 2.19 3.09 -3.39
N MET A 15 2.57 2.62 -4.59
CA MET A 15 3.03 3.44 -5.70
C MET A 15 1.98 4.45 -6.17
N ILE A 16 2.41 5.69 -6.43
CA ILE A 16 1.59 6.67 -7.15
C ILE A 16 1.46 6.28 -8.61
N THR A 17 0.41 6.78 -9.28
CA THR A 17 0.33 6.83 -10.75
C THR A 17 0.62 8.26 -11.20
N PRO A 18 1.73 8.53 -11.87
CA PRO A 18 2.05 9.85 -12.40
C PRO A 18 1.09 10.26 -13.51
N PHE A 19 0.64 11.52 -13.51
CA PHE A 19 -0.15 12.12 -14.57
C PHE A 19 0.57 13.36 -15.14
N LYS A 20 0.32 13.68 -16.41
CA LYS A 20 0.72 14.91 -17.08
C LYS A 20 -0.30 16.03 -16.81
N SER A 21 0.04 17.26 -17.14
CA SER A 21 -0.84 18.43 -16.99
C SER A 21 -2.17 18.35 -17.77
N ASP A 22 -2.25 17.52 -18.81
CA ASP A 22 -3.47 17.18 -19.55
C ASP A 22 -4.26 16.03 -18.94
N PHE A 23 -3.87 15.55 -17.73
CA PHE A 23 -4.44 14.40 -17.01
C PHE A 23 -4.20 13.04 -17.69
N SER A 24 -3.47 12.94 -18.76
CA SER A 24 -3.01 11.65 -19.29
C SER A 24 -1.99 11.01 -18.36
N ILE A 25 -1.80 9.70 -18.46
CA ILE A 25 -0.78 9.00 -17.65
C ILE A 25 0.61 9.36 -18.16
N ASP A 26 1.50 9.73 -17.24
CA ASP A 26 2.92 9.95 -17.53
C ASP A 26 3.69 8.63 -17.38
N TYR A 27 3.68 7.86 -18.46
CA TYR A 27 4.37 6.56 -18.50
C TYR A 27 5.89 6.68 -18.33
N ASP A 28 6.50 7.78 -18.74
CA ASP A 28 7.95 8.01 -18.64
C ASP A 28 8.37 8.22 -17.17
N SER A 29 7.56 8.91 -16.39
CA SER A 29 7.80 9.11 -14.96
C SER A 29 7.62 7.84 -14.13
N ILE A 30 6.86 6.84 -14.59
CA ILE A 30 6.72 5.55 -13.87
C ILE A 30 8.09 4.92 -13.60
N LYS A 31 8.98 4.93 -14.61
CA LYS A 31 10.33 4.37 -14.43
C LYS A 31 11.14 5.12 -13.39
N LYS A 32 11.09 6.46 -13.40
CA LYS A 32 11.81 7.29 -12.41
C LYS A 32 11.35 7.01 -10.99
N VAL A 33 10.03 6.93 -10.80
CA VAL A 33 9.42 6.65 -9.49
C VAL A 33 9.80 5.24 -9.00
N VAL A 34 9.74 4.23 -9.87
CA VAL A 34 10.14 2.86 -9.52
C VAL A 34 11.62 2.80 -9.16
N ASP A 35 12.49 3.39 -9.95
CA ASP A 35 13.93 3.38 -9.68
C ASP A 35 14.27 4.11 -8.38
N HIS A 36 13.64 5.25 -8.09
CA HIS A 36 13.80 6.00 -6.85
C HIS A 36 13.42 5.14 -5.63
N VAL A 37 12.27 4.50 -5.68
CA VAL A 37 11.76 3.67 -4.58
C VAL A 37 12.64 2.45 -4.34
N ILE A 38 13.08 1.77 -5.40
CA ILE A 38 13.94 0.59 -5.30
C ILE A 38 15.32 0.98 -4.75
N SER A 39 15.93 2.06 -5.26
CA SER A 39 17.24 2.53 -4.79
C SER A 39 17.24 2.96 -3.33
N GLY A 40 16.08 3.42 -2.82
CA GLY A 40 15.89 3.74 -1.41
C GLY A 40 15.63 2.54 -0.49
N GLY A 41 15.68 1.30 -1.01
CA GLY A 41 15.64 0.09 -0.19
C GLY A 41 14.26 -0.46 0.11
N ALA A 42 13.25 -0.17 -0.73
CA ALA A 42 11.97 -0.85 -0.66
C ALA A 42 12.13 -2.37 -0.88
N ASN A 43 11.29 -3.17 -0.25
CA ASN A 43 11.29 -4.63 -0.37
C ASN A 43 10.31 -5.13 -1.44
N TYR A 44 9.22 -4.42 -1.69
CA TYR A 44 8.23 -4.76 -2.71
C TYR A 44 7.40 -3.52 -3.11
N LEU A 45 6.76 -3.61 -4.26
CA LEU A 45 5.91 -2.55 -4.80
C LEU A 45 4.44 -2.96 -4.71
N VAL A 46 3.55 -1.98 -4.48
CA VAL A 46 2.10 -2.18 -4.50
C VAL A 46 1.51 -1.19 -5.49
N VAL A 47 1.09 -1.67 -6.65
CA VAL A 47 0.49 -0.85 -7.71
C VAL A 47 -1.03 -0.94 -7.67
N HIS A 48 -1.71 0.03 -8.23
CA HIS A 48 -3.18 0.10 -8.27
C HIS A 48 -3.84 0.07 -6.88
N GLY A 49 -3.12 0.55 -5.84
CA GLY A 49 -3.72 0.85 -4.55
C GLY A 49 -4.44 2.20 -4.54
N THR A 50 -4.90 2.63 -3.37
CA THR A 50 -5.53 3.94 -3.16
C THR A 50 -4.62 5.10 -3.60
N THR A 51 -3.34 5.03 -3.23
CA THR A 51 -2.32 6.03 -3.57
C THR A 51 -2.08 6.12 -5.08
N GLY A 52 -2.33 5.04 -5.82
CA GLY A 52 -2.23 4.98 -7.28
C GLY A 52 -3.46 5.50 -8.02
N GLU A 53 -4.43 6.11 -7.33
CA GLU A 53 -5.66 6.69 -7.91
C GLU A 53 -6.42 5.72 -8.85
N THR A 54 -6.42 4.44 -8.53
CA THR A 54 -6.96 3.36 -9.38
C THR A 54 -8.44 3.56 -9.75
N SER A 55 -9.22 4.23 -8.90
CA SER A 55 -10.63 4.52 -9.14
C SER A 55 -10.87 5.48 -10.31
N THR A 56 -9.86 6.24 -10.72
CA THR A 56 -9.95 7.20 -11.85
C THR A 56 -9.28 6.69 -13.12
N LEU A 57 -8.71 5.49 -13.10
CA LEU A 57 -8.10 4.86 -14.27
C LEU A 57 -9.16 4.08 -15.05
N SER A 58 -9.17 4.24 -16.38
CA SER A 58 -9.92 3.37 -17.27
C SER A 58 -9.33 1.94 -17.29
N GLU A 59 -10.06 0.97 -17.80
CA GLU A 59 -9.56 -0.40 -17.89
C GLU A 59 -8.32 -0.50 -18.81
N ASP A 60 -8.30 0.23 -19.92
CA ASP A 60 -7.14 0.29 -20.81
C ASP A 60 -5.93 0.91 -20.11
N GLU A 61 -6.13 1.99 -19.36
CA GLU A 61 -5.06 2.61 -18.56
C GLU A 61 -4.53 1.66 -17.49
N LYS A 62 -5.40 0.88 -16.84
CA LYS A 62 -4.97 -0.15 -15.88
C LYS A 62 -4.13 -1.23 -16.55
N VAL A 63 -4.48 -1.65 -17.76
CA VAL A 63 -3.70 -2.63 -18.52
C VAL A 63 -2.31 -2.05 -18.87
N GLU A 64 -2.25 -0.83 -19.40
CA GLU A 64 -0.99 -0.23 -19.82
C GLU A 64 -0.10 0.14 -18.62
N THR A 65 -0.64 0.67 -17.53
CA THR A 65 0.15 0.95 -16.32
C THR A 65 0.71 -0.32 -15.69
N ARG A 66 -0.03 -1.44 -15.67
CA ARG A 66 0.51 -2.75 -15.24
C ARG A 66 1.74 -3.14 -16.02
N LYS A 67 1.69 -3.05 -17.35
CA LYS A 67 2.83 -3.35 -18.23
C LYS A 67 4.01 -2.42 -17.95
N CYS A 68 3.76 -1.12 -17.77
CA CYS A 68 4.79 -0.14 -17.49
C CYS A 68 5.47 -0.38 -16.14
N PHE A 69 4.72 -0.67 -15.07
CA PHE A 69 5.30 -0.99 -13.76
C PHE A 69 6.11 -2.29 -13.80
N LEU A 70 5.62 -3.34 -14.45
CA LEU A 70 6.36 -4.58 -14.63
C LEU A 70 7.67 -4.36 -15.40
N LYS A 71 7.62 -3.62 -16.51
CA LYS A 71 8.79 -3.27 -17.31
C LYS A 71 9.78 -2.42 -16.51
N ALA A 72 9.30 -1.39 -15.80
CA ALA A 72 10.14 -0.53 -14.98
C ALA A 72 10.80 -1.29 -13.82
N ASN A 73 10.08 -2.22 -13.22
CA ASN A 73 10.61 -3.05 -12.13
C ASN A 73 11.66 -4.06 -12.60
N ASP A 74 11.55 -4.57 -13.82
CA ASP A 74 12.48 -5.54 -14.42
C ASP A 74 12.84 -6.72 -13.47
N ASN A 75 11.84 -7.31 -12.86
CA ASN A 75 11.95 -8.40 -11.88
C ASN A 75 12.85 -8.11 -10.66
N ARG A 76 13.18 -6.85 -10.36
CA ARG A 76 14.02 -6.48 -9.22
C ARG A 76 13.36 -6.75 -7.87
N LEU A 77 12.05 -6.48 -7.77
CA LEU A 77 11.27 -6.69 -6.54
C LEU A 77 9.95 -7.42 -6.83
N PRO A 78 9.33 -8.08 -5.84
CA PRO A 78 7.94 -8.52 -5.95
C PRO A 78 7.01 -7.32 -6.19
N ILE A 79 5.99 -7.50 -7.04
CA ILE A 79 4.92 -6.52 -7.22
C ILE A 79 3.59 -7.14 -6.78
N ILE A 80 2.88 -6.42 -5.93
CA ILE A 80 1.51 -6.69 -5.52
C ILE A 80 0.58 -5.77 -6.31
N ILE A 81 -0.57 -6.28 -6.74
CA ILE A 81 -1.58 -5.47 -7.42
C ILE A 81 -2.81 -5.24 -6.53
N GLY A 82 -3.25 -4.00 -6.45
CA GLY A 82 -4.51 -3.65 -5.79
C GLY A 82 -5.70 -4.02 -6.69
N MET A 83 -6.58 -4.88 -6.19
CA MET A 83 -7.86 -5.24 -6.82
C MET A 83 -8.92 -5.39 -5.74
N GLY A 84 -9.99 -4.61 -5.83
CA GLY A 84 -11.08 -4.65 -4.86
C GLY A 84 -12.40 -4.23 -5.50
N SER A 85 -13.49 -4.73 -4.95
CA SER A 85 -14.84 -4.33 -5.33
C SER A 85 -15.80 -4.54 -4.17
N ASN A 86 -16.90 -3.79 -4.15
CA ASN A 86 -18.02 -4.02 -3.25
C ASN A 86 -19.05 -5.03 -3.80
N SER A 87 -18.70 -5.70 -4.91
CA SER A 87 -19.42 -6.85 -5.48
C SER A 87 -18.48 -8.06 -5.58
N THR A 88 -18.80 -9.15 -4.90
CA THR A 88 -18.00 -10.38 -4.90
C THR A 88 -17.83 -10.95 -6.30
N ASN A 89 -18.90 -11.04 -7.07
CA ASN A 89 -18.86 -11.61 -8.42
C ASN A 89 -18.05 -10.72 -9.38
N SER A 90 -18.22 -9.40 -9.31
CA SER A 90 -17.45 -8.46 -10.15
C SER A 90 -15.95 -8.58 -9.85
N LEU A 91 -15.57 -8.74 -8.57
CA LEU A 91 -14.15 -8.91 -8.21
C LEU A 91 -13.59 -10.24 -8.73
N ILE A 92 -14.32 -11.33 -8.60
CA ILE A 92 -13.91 -12.64 -9.10
C ILE A 92 -13.72 -12.61 -10.63
N ASN A 93 -14.68 -12.04 -11.35
CA ASN A 93 -14.58 -11.92 -12.81
C ASN A 93 -13.37 -11.05 -13.20
N TYR A 94 -13.19 -9.89 -12.53
CA TYR A 94 -12.08 -9.00 -12.80
C TYR A 94 -10.72 -9.66 -12.58
N ILE A 95 -10.57 -10.46 -11.51
CA ILE A 95 -9.35 -11.23 -11.26
C ILE A 95 -9.09 -12.26 -12.36
N ASN A 96 -10.12 -13.03 -12.73
CA ASN A 96 -9.99 -14.14 -13.69
C ASN A 96 -9.77 -13.65 -15.14
N GLU A 97 -10.33 -12.51 -15.51
CA GLU A 97 -10.20 -11.90 -16.84
C GLU A 97 -8.90 -11.08 -16.99
N SER A 98 -8.27 -10.71 -15.88
CA SER A 98 -7.05 -9.90 -15.89
C SER A 98 -5.80 -10.75 -16.16
N ASN A 99 -4.94 -10.28 -17.07
CA ASN A 99 -3.58 -10.83 -17.16
C ASN A 99 -2.73 -10.25 -16.02
N LEU A 100 -2.43 -11.08 -15.03
CA LEU A 100 -1.63 -10.73 -13.85
C LEU A 100 -0.25 -11.42 -13.85
N ASN A 101 0.22 -11.93 -14.98
CA ASN A 101 1.56 -12.51 -15.08
C ASN A 101 2.62 -11.48 -14.64
N GLY A 102 3.53 -11.89 -13.77
CA GLY A 102 4.56 -11.02 -13.18
C GLY A 102 4.16 -10.38 -11.84
N PHE A 103 2.88 -10.45 -11.44
CA PHE A 103 2.45 -10.05 -10.10
C PHE A 103 2.55 -11.22 -9.11
N SER A 104 2.90 -10.92 -7.88
CA SER A 104 3.16 -11.91 -6.83
C SER A 104 1.94 -12.21 -5.96
N ALA A 105 1.06 -11.24 -5.78
CA ALA A 105 -0.16 -11.33 -4.96
C ALA A 105 -1.15 -10.21 -5.33
N ILE A 106 -2.38 -10.36 -4.85
CA ILE A 106 -3.44 -9.34 -4.93
C ILE A 106 -3.66 -8.73 -3.56
N LEU A 107 -3.64 -7.38 -3.46
CA LEU A 107 -4.09 -6.63 -2.29
C LEU A 107 -5.57 -6.28 -2.48
N SER A 108 -6.46 -6.87 -1.66
CA SER A 108 -7.90 -6.72 -1.84
C SER A 108 -8.54 -5.99 -0.66
N VAL A 109 -9.05 -4.78 -0.92
CA VAL A 109 -9.71 -3.95 0.09
C VAL A 109 -11.08 -4.51 0.48
N VAL A 110 -11.46 -4.35 1.74
CA VAL A 110 -12.79 -4.71 2.21
C VAL A 110 -13.87 -3.98 1.39
N PRO A 111 -15.03 -4.64 1.11
CA PRO A 111 -16.13 -3.99 0.41
C PRO A 111 -16.52 -2.68 1.09
N TYR A 112 -16.61 -1.63 0.32
CA TYR A 112 -16.93 -0.26 0.73
C TYR A 112 -18.36 0.11 0.33
N TYR A 113 -18.93 1.15 0.92
CA TYR A 113 -20.24 1.72 0.61
C TYR A 113 -21.41 0.87 1.12
N ASN A 114 -21.56 -0.39 0.69
CA ASN A 114 -22.67 -1.28 1.06
C ASN A 114 -22.50 -1.97 2.45
N ARG A 115 -21.36 -1.77 3.13
CA ARG A 115 -21.08 -2.10 4.54
C ARG A 115 -21.54 -3.52 4.95
N PRO A 116 -20.92 -4.58 4.42
CA PRO A 116 -21.29 -5.96 4.77
C PRO A 116 -21.08 -6.27 6.27
N SER A 117 -21.84 -7.23 6.80
CA SER A 117 -21.60 -7.81 8.11
C SER A 117 -20.28 -8.60 8.14
N GLN A 118 -19.80 -8.97 9.34
CA GLN A 118 -18.59 -9.79 9.49
C GLN A 118 -18.70 -11.13 8.76
N ASP A 119 -19.87 -11.73 8.77
CA ASP A 119 -20.11 -12.96 8.01
C ASP A 119 -20.15 -12.73 6.50
N GLY A 120 -20.67 -11.59 6.06
CA GLY A 120 -20.59 -11.15 4.67
C GLY A 120 -19.15 -10.95 4.22
N LEU A 121 -18.29 -10.32 5.03
CA LEU A 121 -16.85 -10.17 4.78
C LEU A 121 -16.15 -11.54 4.68
N PHE A 122 -16.45 -12.44 5.62
CA PHE A 122 -15.90 -13.79 5.61
C PHE A 122 -16.26 -14.54 4.32
N GLN A 123 -17.55 -14.53 3.93
CA GLN A 123 -18.00 -15.19 2.71
C GLN A 123 -17.44 -14.55 1.45
N HIS A 124 -17.36 -13.20 1.39
CA HIS A 124 -16.77 -12.45 0.28
C HIS A 124 -15.32 -12.89 0.04
N PHE A 125 -14.46 -12.76 1.03
CA PHE A 125 -13.04 -13.07 0.88
C PHE A 125 -12.77 -14.57 0.72
N SER A 126 -13.57 -15.43 1.35
CA SER A 126 -13.47 -16.89 1.13
C SER A 126 -13.76 -17.26 -0.33
N LYS A 127 -14.83 -16.69 -0.94
CA LYS A 127 -15.16 -16.91 -2.35
C LYS A 127 -14.10 -16.34 -3.28
N VAL A 128 -13.63 -15.12 -3.03
CA VAL A 128 -12.58 -14.48 -3.81
C VAL A 128 -11.29 -15.29 -3.76
N ALA A 129 -10.85 -15.70 -2.58
CA ALA A 129 -9.63 -16.49 -2.42
C ALA A 129 -9.71 -17.87 -3.09
N ASN A 130 -10.87 -18.54 -3.00
CA ASN A 130 -11.07 -19.83 -3.63
C ASN A 130 -11.11 -19.78 -5.17
N ALA A 131 -11.53 -18.64 -5.73
CA ALA A 131 -11.61 -18.43 -7.18
C ALA A 131 -10.33 -17.82 -7.76
N SER A 132 -9.49 -17.21 -6.94
CA SER A 132 -8.29 -16.52 -7.40
C SER A 132 -7.13 -17.49 -7.66
N PRO A 133 -6.47 -17.42 -8.83
CA PRO A 133 -5.22 -18.15 -9.09
C PRO A 133 -4.00 -17.52 -8.40
N TYR A 134 -4.15 -16.34 -7.78
CA TYR A 134 -3.10 -15.60 -7.09
C TYR A 134 -3.39 -15.51 -5.60
N PRO A 135 -2.36 -15.48 -4.74
CA PRO A 135 -2.53 -15.27 -3.30
C PRO A 135 -3.18 -13.90 -3.01
N ILE A 136 -4.03 -13.86 -1.98
CA ILE A 136 -4.74 -12.66 -1.55
C ILE A 136 -4.12 -12.13 -0.26
N ILE A 137 -3.85 -10.82 -0.22
CA ILE A 137 -3.59 -10.04 0.98
C ILE A 137 -4.84 -9.21 1.24
N LEU A 138 -5.46 -9.40 2.39
CA LEU A 138 -6.61 -8.62 2.81
C LEU A 138 -6.20 -7.16 3.06
N TYR A 139 -7.09 -6.20 2.85
CA TYR A 139 -6.83 -4.81 3.18
C TYR A 139 -7.99 -4.22 3.97
N ASN A 140 -7.76 -3.98 5.27
CA ASN A 140 -8.70 -3.33 6.17
C ASN A 140 -8.33 -1.85 6.34
N VAL A 141 -9.24 -0.95 5.98
CA VAL A 141 -9.06 0.50 6.07
C VAL A 141 -10.38 1.20 6.38
N PRO A 142 -10.88 1.08 7.62
CA PRO A 142 -12.22 1.54 7.98
C PRO A 142 -12.42 3.05 7.79
N SER A 143 -11.39 3.86 7.89
CA SER A 143 -11.44 5.31 7.61
C SER A 143 -11.86 5.65 6.17
N ARG A 144 -11.65 4.75 5.22
CA ARG A 144 -12.00 4.93 3.80
C ARG A 144 -13.23 4.13 3.38
N THR A 145 -13.42 2.96 3.96
CA THR A 145 -14.49 2.03 3.55
C THR A 145 -15.75 2.15 4.40
N SER A 146 -15.66 2.81 5.56
CA SER A 146 -16.70 2.82 6.61
C SER A 146 -17.09 1.41 7.07
N CYS A 147 -16.20 0.43 6.84
CA CYS A 147 -16.40 -0.97 7.19
C CYS A 147 -15.11 -1.50 7.84
N ASN A 148 -15.19 -1.90 9.10
CA ASN A 148 -14.08 -2.56 9.78
C ASN A 148 -14.24 -4.08 9.66
N MET A 149 -13.18 -4.76 9.29
CA MET A 149 -13.09 -6.22 9.39
C MET A 149 -12.50 -6.55 10.76
N ASP A 150 -13.32 -7.17 11.63
CA ASP A 150 -12.90 -7.52 12.98
C ASP A 150 -11.72 -8.51 12.97
N PRO A 151 -10.82 -8.44 13.96
CA PRO A 151 -9.66 -9.33 14.00
C PRO A 151 -10.05 -10.80 14.08
N THR A 152 -11.19 -11.15 14.67
CA THR A 152 -11.74 -12.51 14.68
C THR A 152 -12.17 -12.99 13.30
N THR A 153 -12.69 -12.11 12.46
CA THR A 153 -13.02 -12.41 11.05
C THR A 153 -11.74 -12.64 10.24
N THR A 154 -10.73 -11.80 10.42
CA THR A 154 -9.40 -11.99 9.82
C THR A 154 -8.79 -13.32 10.27
N LEU A 155 -8.84 -13.65 11.54
CA LEU A 155 -8.35 -14.93 12.07
C LEU A 155 -9.08 -16.15 11.47
N ARG A 156 -10.38 -16.05 11.19
CA ARG A 156 -11.11 -17.09 10.46
C ARG A 156 -10.61 -17.21 9.01
N LEU A 157 -10.38 -16.07 8.34
CA LEU A 157 -9.91 -16.01 6.95
C LEU A 157 -8.48 -16.49 6.79
N SER A 158 -7.61 -16.29 7.80
CA SER A 158 -6.21 -16.74 7.76
C SER A 158 -6.04 -18.27 7.67
N LYS A 159 -7.11 -19.01 7.91
CA LYS A 159 -7.14 -20.48 7.71
C LYS A 159 -7.25 -20.89 6.24
N ASN A 160 -7.59 -19.96 5.34
CA ASN A 160 -7.60 -20.22 3.89
C ASN A 160 -6.18 -20.07 3.34
N LYS A 161 -5.64 -21.14 2.76
CA LYS A 161 -4.24 -21.19 2.26
C LYS A 161 -3.92 -20.16 1.17
N ASN A 162 -4.95 -19.64 0.47
CA ASN A 162 -4.76 -18.62 -0.56
C ASN A 162 -4.91 -17.19 -0.02
N ILE A 163 -5.17 -17.02 1.29
CA ILE A 163 -5.12 -15.74 1.99
C ILE A 163 -3.83 -15.72 2.81
N ILE A 164 -2.83 -14.96 2.34
CA ILE A 164 -1.47 -15.02 2.85
C ILE A 164 -1.11 -13.90 3.83
N GLY A 165 -2.03 -12.98 4.09
CA GLY A 165 -1.80 -11.88 5.03
C GLY A 165 -2.87 -10.82 5.00
N ILE A 166 -2.65 -9.80 5.81
CA ILE A 166 -3.48 -8.60 5.88
C ILE A 166 -2.62 -7.33 5.92
N LYS A 167 -3.04 -6.29 5.17
CA LYS A 167 -2.68 -4.90 5.42
C LYS A 167 -3.72 -4.31 6.37
N GLU A 168 -3.31 -4.08 7.62
CA GLU A 168 -4.18 -3.50 8.65
C GLU A 168 -3.90 -2.00 8.79
N ALA A 169 -4.90 -1.18 8.48
CA ALA A 169 -4.85 0.27 8.57
C ALA A 169 -5.93 0.85 9.51
N ASN A 170 -6.42 0.04 10.45
CA ASN A 170 -7.21 0.54 11.55
C ASN A 170 -6.29 1.30 12.52
N PRO A 171 -6.65 2.53 12.96
CA PRO A 171 -5.85 3.28 13.93
C PRO A 171 -5.82 2.63 15.33
N ASP A 172 -6.72 1.71 15.63
CA ASP A 172 -6.71 0.95 16.88
C ASP A 172 -5.59 -0.09 16.88
N ILE A 173 -4.51 0.22 17.55
CA ILE A 173 -3.33 -0.65 17.69
C ILE A 173 -3.66 -2.00 18.34
N THR A 174 -4.75 -2.10 19.10
CA THR A 174 -5.14 -3.37 19.73
C THR A 174 -5.55 -4.41 18.70
N GLN A 175 -6.13 -3.98 17.58
CA GLN A 175 -6.55 -4.86 16.50
C GLN A 175 -5.35 -5.55 15.82
N ILE A 176 -4.33 -4.78 15.44
CA ILE A 176 -3.11 -5.36 14.83
C ILE A 176 -2.35 -6.23 15.85
N SER A 177 -2.31 -5.82 17.12
CA SER A 177 -1.68 -6.61 18.19
C SER A 177 -2.38 -7.95 18.43
N PHE A 178 -3.72 -7.97 18.36
CA PHE A 178 -4.48 -9.22 18.41
C PHE A 178 -4.09 -10.17 17.28
N LEU A 179 -3.98 -9.64 16.04
CA LEU A 179 -3.62 -10.45 14.87
C LEU A 179 -2.20 -11.03 15.00
N ILE A 180 -1.23 -10.22 15.43
CA ILE A 180 0.16 -10.65 15.66
C ILE A 180 0.20 -11.85 16.63
N ASN A 181 -0.59 -11.80 17.70
CA ASN A 181 -0.56 -12.83 18.74
C ASN A 181 -1.39 -14.08 18.44
N ASN A 182 -2.28 -14.05 17.44
CA ASN A 182 -3.24 -15.13 17.22
C ASN A 182 -3.20 -15.77 15.83
N THR A 183 -2.45 -15.20 14.88
CA THR A 183 -2.26 -15.80 13.54
C THR A 183 -1.01 -16.66 13.50
N ASN A 184 -0.93 -17.55 12.51
CA ASN A 184 0.24 -18.40 12.30
C ASN A 184 1.39 -17.60 11.67
N GLU A 185 2.62 -18.06 11.83
CA GLU A 185 3.84 -17.45 11.27
C GLU A 185 3.87 -17.35 9.73
N ASP A 186 3.05 -18.12 9.05
CA ASP A 186 2.88 -18.10 7.59
C ASP A 186 1.76 -17.14 7.12
N PHE A 187 1.21 -16.31 8.02
CA PHE A 187 0.25 -15.27 7.70
C PHE A 187 0.84 -13.88 7.98
N LEU A 188 1.05 -13.08 6.94
CA LEU A 188 1.69 -11.76 7.03
C LEU A 188 0.79 -10.74 7.73
N ILE A 189 1.31 -10.09 8.75
CA ILE A 189 0.69 -8.93 9.39
C ILE A 189 1.44 -7.67 8.96
N ILE A 190 0.83 -6.87 8.09
CA ILE A 190 1.45 -5.70 7.47
C ILE A 190 0.72 -4.44 7.97
N SER A 191 1.45 -3.48 8.51
CA SER A 191 0.87 -2.17 8.86
C SER A 191 0.43 -1.43 7.60
N GLY A 192 -0.71 -0.76 7.66
CA GLY A 192 -1.22 0.13 6.61
C GLY A 192 -1.08 1.61 6.93
N ASP A 193 -0.39 1.96 8.02
CA ASP A 193 -0.26 3.32 8.55
C ASP A 193 1.21 3.71 8.75
N ASP A 194 1.62 4.84 8.17
CA ASP A 194 3.01 5.29 8.18
C ASP A 194 3.49 5.76 9.56
N GLU A 195 2.61 6.35 10.36
CA GLU A 195 2.96 6.91 11.67
C GLU A 195 3.21 5.80 12.69
N SER A 196 2.34 4.82 12.76
CA SER A 196 2.43 3.72 13.73
C SER A 196 3.25 2.52 13.27
N ALA A 197 3.64 2.46 12.00
CA ALA A 197 4.26 1.29 11.38
C ALA A 197 5.45 0.72 12.18
N HIS A 198 6.37 1.57 12.64
CA HIS A 198 7.55 1.09 13.38
C HIS A 198 7.18 0.43 14.70
N ARG A 199 6.15 0.97 15.40
CA ARG A 199 5.64 0.37 16.65
C ARG A 199 4.97 -0.97 16.40
N SER A 200 4.18 -1.06 15.33
CA SER A 200 3.57 -2.33 14.91
C SER A 200 4.63 -3.38 14.59
N VAL A 201 5.70 -3.01 13.88
CA VAL A 201 6.81 -3.93 13.55
C VAL A 201 7.58 -4.34 14.80
N LEU A 202 7.86 -3.42 15.72
CA LEU A 202 8.50 -3.74 17.01
C LEU A 202 7.63 -4.68 17.87
N SER A 203 6.31 -4.67 17.65
CA SER A 203 5.37 -5.59 18.32
C SER A 203 5.21 -6.93 17.60
N GLY A 204 5.87 -7.13 16.45
CA GLY A 204 5.87 -8.40 15.72
C GLY A 204 5.19 -8.38 14.34
N ALA A 205 4.75 -7.22 13.82
CA ALA A 205 4.28 -7.13 12.45
C ALA A 205 5.44 -7.33 11.45
N ASP A 206 5.14 -7.88 10.28
CA ASP A 206 6.13 -8.25 9.27
C ASP A 206 6.66 -7.06 8.44
N GLY A 207 6.00 -5.91 8.53
CA GLY A 207 6.38 -4.72 7.80
C GLY A 207 5.24 -3.74 7.61
N VAL A 208 5.32 -2.96 6.54
CA VAL A 208 4.36 -1.90 6.22
C VAL A 208 4.16 -1.78 4.71
N ILE A 209 2.97 -1.35 4.29
CA ILE A 209 2.73 -0.80 2.95
C ILE A 209 2.56 0.71 3.11
N SER A 210 3.61 1.45 2.80
CA SER A 210 3.81 2.87 3.07
C SER A 210 3.38 3.77 1.92
N VAL A 211 2.90 4.96 2.25
CA VAL A 211 2.71 6.09 1.34
C VAL A 211 3.97 6.98 1.34
N ALA A 212 4.50 7.31 2.52
CA ALA A 212 5.66 8.20 2.69
C ALA A 212 6.91 7.67 1.96
N ALA A 213 7.06 6.36 1.86
CA ALA A 213 8.18 5.73 1.16
C ALA A 213 8.17 5.93 -0.37
N ASN A 214 7.16 6.55 -0.98
CA ASN A 214 7.27 7.06 -2.35
C ASN A 214 8.30 8.18 -2.44
N ALA A 215 8.34 9.12 -1.49
CA ALA A 215 9.21 10.30 -1.52
C ALA A 215 10.52 10.09 -0.75
N ILE A 216 10.47 9.43 0.42
CA ILE A 216 11.62 9.25 1.31
C ILE A 216 11.90 7.77 1.61
N PRO A 217 12.11 6.95 0.54
CA PRO A 217 12.18 5.49 0.70
C PRO A 217 13.36 5.04 1.58
N ASP A 218 14.49 5.73 1.55
CA ASP A 218 15.69 5.35 2.28
C ASP A 218 15.56 5.52 3.80
N LEU A 219 15.14 6.67 4.29
CA LEU A 219 14.91 6.87 5.73
C LEU A 219 13.75 6.02 6.22
N PHE A 220 12.70 5.88 5.41
CA PHE A 220 11.56 5.05 5.78
C PHE A 220 11.95 3.57 5.89
N SER A 221 12.69 3.05 4.92
CA SER A 221 13.18 1.66 4.95
C SER A 221 14.16 1.43 6.10
N LYS A 222 15.05 2.39 6.40
CA LYS A 222 15.95 2.32 7.56
C LYS A 222 15.19 2.27 8.88
N LYS A 223 14.09 3.04 9.02
CA LYS A 223 13.18 3.00 10.17
C LYS A 223 12.61 1.60 10.38
N ILE A 224 12.03 1.02 9.33
CA ILE A 224 11.39 -0.29 9.39
C ILE A 224 12.41 -1.41 9.59
N ASN A 225 13.53 -1.41 8.87
CA ASN A 225 14.58 -2.40 9.03
C ASN A 225 15.19 -2.35 10.45
N SER A 226 15.32 -1.18 11.05
CA SER A 226 15.75 -1.05 12.45
C SER A 226 14.75 -1.70 13.41
N ALA A 227 13.45 -1.52 13.17
CA ALA A 227 12.40 -2.16 13.97
C ALA A 227 12.39 -3.68 13.80
N LEU A 228 12.50 -4.20 12.57
CA LEU A 228 12.56 -5.64 12.28
C LEU A 228 13.76 -6.31 12.97
N ASN A 229 14.87 -5.60 13.11
CA ASN A 229 16.07 -6.07 13.81
C ASN A 229 16.01 -5.84 15.34
N GLY A 230 14.87 -5.44 15.89
CA GLY A 230 14.69 -5.18 17.33
C GLY A 230 15.42 -3.94 17.84
N ASN A 231 15.97 -3.10 16.96
CA ASN A 231 16.67 -1.88 17.36
C ASN A 231 15.69 -0.71 17.55
N ASN A 232 14.98 -0.74 18.68
CA ASN A 232 13.97 0.23 19.05
C ASN A 232 14.51 1.67 19.04
N LYS A 233 15.71 1.89 19.64
CA LYS A 233 16.33 3.22 19.70
C LYS A 233 16.52 3.81 18.31
N LYS A 234 17.17 3.07 17.41
CA LYS A 234 17.47 3.54 16.06
C LYS A 234 16.20 3.73 15.22
N SER A 235 15.20 2.86 15.38
CA SER A 235 13.92 3.00 14.71
C SER A 235 13.19 4.28 15.13
N ASN A 236 13.20 4.60 16.44
CA ASN A 236 12.63 5.86 16.96
C ASN A 236 13.41 7.09 16.47
N GLU A 237 14.74 7.05 16.41
CA GLU A 237 15.54 8.15 15.86
C GLU A 237 15.16 8.48 14.41
N PHE A 238 14.94 7.45 13.59
CA PHE A 238 14.44 7.65 12.22
C PHE A 238 13.00 8.15 12.20
N PHE A 239 12.14 7.63 13.07
CA PHE A 239 10.76 8.08 13.18
C PHE A 239 10.67 9.59 13.48
N GLU A 240 11.40 10.06 14.49
CA GLU A 240 11.41 11.48 14.86
C GLU A 240 11.84 12.39 13.69
N LYS A 241 12.79 11.93 12.86
CA LYS A 241 13.23 12.69 11.69
C LYS A 241 12.16 12.82 10.61
N ILE A 242 11.36 11.76 10.38
CA ILE A 242 10.41 11.71 9.27
C ILE A 242 8.96 11.97 9.67
N ASN A 243 8.65 11.95 10.98
CA ASN A 243 7.28 12.18 11.48
C ASN A 243 6.68 13.51 11.04
N PRO A 244 7.42 14.65 11.04
CA PRO A 244 6.90 15.88 10.49
C PRO A 244 6.46 15.75 9.02
N PHE A 245 7.22 15.06 8.21
CA PHE A 245 6.88 14.80 6.81
C PHE A 245 5.63 13.90 6.67
N ILE A 246 5.54 12.85 7.48
CA ILE A 246 4.37 11.97 7.49
C ILE A 246 3.10 12.79 7.75
N LYS A 247 3.13 13.70 8.73
CA LYS A 247 1.98 14.57 9.02
C LYS A 247 1.61 15.46 7.84
N LEU A 248 2.60 16.11 7.21
CA LEU A 248 2.37 16.97 6.03
C LEU A 248 1.69 16.23 4.89
N ILE A 249 2.16 15.05 4.51
CA ILE A 249 1.61 14.32 3.35
C ILE A 249 0.19 13.79 3.57
N TYR A 250 -0.30 13.77 4.81
CA TYR A 250 -1.67 13.37 5.14
C TYR A 250 -2.60 14.55 5.46
N GLU A 251 -2.09 15.77 5.59
CA GLU A 251 -2.86 16.96 6.00
C GLU A 251 -4.06 17.23 5.09
N GLU A 252 -3.87 17.21 3.78
CA GLU A 252 -4.95 17.33 2.78
C GLU A 252 -5.31 15.98 2.16
N GLY A 253 -4.88 14.89 2.78
CA GLY A 253 -5.19 13.54 2.37
C GLY A 253 -4.16 12.90 1.42
N ASN A 254 -4.32 11.60 1.25
CA ASN A 254 -3.49 10.78 0.37
C ASN A 254 -4.32 10.40 -0.87
N PRO A 255 -3.78 10.62 -2.10
CA PRO A 255 -2.38 10.89 -2.48
C PRO A 255 -1.99 12.37 -2.67
N THR A 256 -2.81 13.35 -2.29
CA THR A 256 -2.56 14.78 -2.54
C THR A 256 -1.17 15.22 -2.03
N GLY A 257 -0.88 15.03 -0.74
CA GLY A 257 0.39 15.46 -0.17
C GLY A 257 1.59 14.69 -0.72
N ILE A 258 1.47 13.38 -0.94
CA ILE A 258 2.61 12.60 -1.46
C ILE A 258 2.95 12.95 -2.91
N LYS A 259 1.96 13.26 -3.76
CA LYS A 259 2.24 13.74 -5.13
C LYS A 259 2.93 15.09 -5.14
N SER A 260 2.55 16.00 -4.23
CA SER A 260 3.28 17.26 -4.03
C SER A 260 4.75 17.01 -3.67
N ALA A 261 5.04 16.08 -2.76
CA ALA A 261 6.41 15.74 -2.39
C ALA A 261 7.19 15.11 -3.56
N MET A 262 6.57 14.24 -4.34
CA MET A 262 7.18 13.65 -5.52
C MET A 262 7.48 14.68 -6.63
N PHE A 263 6.65 15.70 -6.73
CA PHE A 263 6.88 16.84 -7.62
C PHE A 263 8.11 17.66 -7.19
N GLU A 264 8.22 17.97 -5.90
CA GLU A 264 9.39 18.71 -5.37
C GLU A 264 10.71 17.93 -5.53
N LEU A 265 10.64 16.60 -5.61
CA LEU A 265 11.78 15.74 -5.94
C LEU A 265 12.06 15.65 -7.47
N GLY A 266 11.24 16.27 -8.31
CA GLY A 266 11.39 16.21 -9.78
C GLY A 266 11.04 14.84 -10.39
N LEU A 267 10.26 14.02 -9.69
CA LEU A 267 9.93 12.65 -10.10
C LEU A 267 8.64 12.55 -10.91
N CYS A 268 7.69 13.48 -10.75
CA CYS A 268 6.45 13.57 -11.52
C CYS A 268 5.87 14.99 -11.43
N GLU A 269 4.82 15.28 -12.21
CA GLU A 269 4.04 16.50 -12.04
C GLU A 269 3.07 16.39 -10.82
N ASN A 270 2.74 17.54 -10.20
CA ASN A 270 1.76 17.60 -9.10
C ASN A 270 0.32 17.63 -9.65
N VAL A 271 -0.06 16.56 -10.33
CA VAL A 271 -1.37 16.44 -11.01
C VAL A 271 -2.13 15.24 -10.45
N LEU A 272 -3.39 15.50 -10.08
CA LEU A 272 -4.36 14.48 -9.65
C LEU A 272 -5.60 14.56 -10.53
N ARG A 273 -6.32 13.45 -10.63
CA ARG A 273 -7.63 13.41 -11.31
C ARG A 273 -8.78 13.66 -10.35
N LEU A 274 -9.79 14.40 -10.79
CA LEU A 274 -11.01 14.58 -9.99
C LEU A 274 -11.59 13.23 -9.57
N PRO A 275 -12.13 13.12 -8.34
CA PRO A 275 -12.48 14.23 -7.42
C PRO A 275 -11.31 14.75 -6.58
N LEU A 276 -10.10 14.21 -6.74
CA LEU A 276 -8.91 14.70 -6.04
C LEU A 276 -8.33 15.91 -6.78
N VAL A 277 -7.69 16.79 -6.01
CA VAL A 277 -7.04 18.01 -6.51
C VAL A 277 -5.62 18.11 -5.96
N SER A 278 -4.77 18.90 -6.62
CA SER A 278 -3.43 19.20 -6.12
C SER A 278 -3.49 19.91 -4.76
N SER A 279 -2.43 19.75 -3.97
CA SER A 279 -2.31 20.38 -2.65
C SER A 279 -2.40 21.89 -2.71
N SER A 280 -2.86 22.51 -1.63
CA SER A 280 -2.84 23.97 -1.46
C SER A 280 -1.41 24.53 -1.57
N ASN A 281 -1.31 25.84 -1.87
CA ASN A 281 -0.01 26.50 -1.95
C ASN A 281 0.72 26.45 -0.59
N ASP A 282 -0.01 26.54 0.53
CA ASP A 282 0.55 26.52 1.88
C ASP A 282 1.15 25.14 2.16
N LEU A 283 0.40 24.07 1.94
CA LEU A 283 0.90 22.71 2.12
C LEU A 283 2.09 22.42 1.18
N SER A 284 2.00 22.81 -0.11
CA SER A 284 3.09 22.66 -1.07
C SER A 284 4.37 23.36 -0.60
N SER A 285 4.25 24.56 0.00
CA SER A 285 5.39 25.31 0.53
C SER A 285 6.03 24.59 1.74
N HIS A 286 5.22 24.04 2.64
CA HIS A 286 5.72 23.27 3.78
C HIS A 286 6.43 21.98 3.33
N ILE A 287 5.85 21.26 2.37
CA ILE A 287 6.46 20.05 1.79
C ILE A 287 7.78 20.39 1.10
N ARG A 288 7.83 21.46 0.28
CA ARG A 288 9.06 21.93 -0.37
C ARG A 288 10.15 22.23 0.64
N ASN A 289 9.82 22.95 1.72
CA ASN A 289 10.77 23.26 2.78
C ASN A 289 11.33 22.00 3.44
N PHE A 290 10.48 20.98 3.67
CA PHE A 290 10.96 19.70 4.20
C PHE A 290 11.90 19.00 3.21
N ILE A 291 11.50 18.86 1.95
CA ILE A 291 12.27 18.16 0.91
C ILE A 291 13.62 18.84 0.65
N SER A 292 13.68 20.18 0.67
CA SER A 292 14.93 20.95 0.48
C SER A 292 15.94 20.74 1.61
N ASN A 293 15.50 20.30 2.77
CA ASN A 293 16.36 20.02 3.95
C ASN A 293 16.55 18.51 4.20
N TYR A 294 15.97 17.69 3.34
CA TYR A 294 16.07 16.25 3.38
C TYR A 294 17.31 15.73 2.64
#